data_48f840f4744e841489538972a09753cd
#
_entry.id   48f840f4744e841489538972a09753cd
#
_cell.length_a   1.000
_cell.length_b   1.000
_cell.length_c   1.000
_cell.angle_alpha   90.00
_cell.angle_beta   90.00
_cell.angle_gamma   90.00
#
_symmetry.space_group_name_H-M   'P 1'
#
loop_
_entity.id
_entity.type
_entity.pdbx_description
1 polymer ?
#
loop_
_entity_poly.entity_id
_entity_poly.type
_entity_poly.pdbx_seq_one_letter_code
_entity_poly.pdbx_strand_id
1 'polypeptide(L)'
;MMSMNVWKRATLAIVRKPVRSGIIGLLMLMVFTSLVAQVGVSTALRTMSDSIGAGMGIGFTVSAGENPISAEEASRFSRIPGVTKTAYATKTLAQVDGARPVVPRQGPRLDSDLAMQVSVLGTTDSSLSEEFQSGLYRLEQGRHISGDGDNVLVHRDFAMQNGLSVGSTFRLRQEGRNATVRVAGIFSGNVQAQSPLPSDTSENLIYSGRRVASALTGNDRIDMIRCLSLIHISEPTRRTPIS
;
A
#
# COMPACT_ATOMS: atom_id res chain seq x y z
N MET A 1 -33.99 51.58 -41.50
CA MET A 1 -34.01 50.16 -41.08
C MET A 1 -33.22 50.00 -39.75
N MET A 2 -33.93 49.96 -38.61
CA MET A 2 -33.31 49.81 -37.30
C MET A 2 -32.84 48.37 -37.13
N SER A 3 -31.50 48.16 -37.07
CA SER A 3 -30.95 46.88 -36.72
C SER A 3 -31.28 46.56 -35.25
N MET A 4 -32.27 45.73 -35.04
CA MET A 4 -32.63 45.26 -33.71
C MET A 4 -31.49 44.41 -33.15
N ASN A 5 -30.90 44.90 -32.06
CA ASN A 5 -29.74 44.24 -31.37
C ASN A 5 -30.04 42.75 -31.15
N VAL A 6 -29.11 41.88 -31.52
CA VAL A 6 -29.21 40.42 -31.41
C VAL A 6 -29.57 40.01 -29.98
N TRP A 7 -29.07 40.73 -28.98
CA TRP A 7 -29.38 40.55 -27.55
C TRP A 7 -30.87 40.76 -27.21
N LYS A 8 -31.55 41.78 -27.79
CA LYS A 8 -32.99 42.00 -27.59
C LYS A 8 -33.83 40.85 -28.18
N ARG A 9 -33.42 40.28 -29.30
CA ARG A 9 -34.12 39.15 -29.91
C ARG A 9 -33.93 37.87 -29.05
N ALA A 10 -32.74 37.64 -28.50
CA ALA A 10 -32.46 36.51 -27.63
C ALA A 10 -33.29 36.57 -26.32
N THR A 11 -33.33 37.73 -25.66
CA THR A 11 -34.10 37.89 -24.42
C THR A 11 -35.62 37.75 -24.66
N LEU A 12 -36.16 38.29 -25.77
CA LEU A 12 -37.56 38.12 -26.12
C LEU A 12 -37.91 36.66 -26.45
N ALA A 13 -36.99 35.88 -27.05
CA ALA A 13 -37.21 34.46 -27.31
C ALA A 13 -37.27 33.62 -26.01
N ILE A 14 -36.44 33.98 -25.02
CA ILE A 14 -36.43 33.32 -23.68
C ILE A 14 -37.72 33.61 -22.93
N VAL A 15 -38.19 34.85 -22.93
CA VAL A 15 -39.40 35.29 -22.19
C VAL A 15 -40.68 34.73 -22.82
N ARG A 16 -40.73 34.55 -24.15
CA ARG A 16 -41.93 34.03 -24.84
C ARG A 16 -42.22 32.55 -24.58
N LYS A 17 -41.23 31.73 -24.20
CA LYS A 17 -41.40 30.30 -23.91
C LYS A 17 -40.62 29.92 -22.65
N PRO A 18 -41.03 30.37 -21.45
CA PRO A 18 -40.26 30.27 -20.23
C PRO A 18 -40.00 28.81 -19.80
N VAL A 19 -40.98 27.93 -19.98
CA VAL A 19 -40.86 26.52 -19.61
C VAL A 19 -39.78 25.80 -20.44
N ARG A 20 -39.79 26.02 -21.77
CA ARG A 20 -38.77 25.40 -22.65
C ARG A 20 -37.38 25.94 -22.39
N SER A 21 -37.27 27.25 -22.19
CA SER A 21 -35.98 27.88 -21.87
C SER A 21 -35.47 27.46 -20.47
N GLY A 22 -36.37 27.30 -19.51
CA GLY A 22 -36.04 26.80 -18.17
C GLY A 22 -35.51 25.36 -18.18
N ILE A 23 -36.17 24.47 -18.97
CA ILE A 23 -35.68 23.08 -19.11
C ILE A 23 -34.28 23.04 -19.76
N ILE A 24 -34.05 23.81 -20.80
CA ILE A 24 -32.75 23.89 -21.47
C ILE A 24 -31.67 24.44 -20.50
N GLY A 25 -32.03 25.49 -19.75
CA GLY A 25 -31.14 26.08 -18.73
C GLY A 25 -30.79 25.09 -17.63
N LEU A 26 -31.79 24.32 -17.15
CA LEU A 26 -31.55 23.27 -16.14
C LEU A 26 -30.65 22.16 -16.66
N LEU A 27 -30.87 21.70 -17.89
CA LEU A 27 -29.99 20.68 -18.50
C LEU A 27 -28.55 21.19 -18.68
N MET A 28 -28.39 22.43 -19.14
CA MET A 28 -27.07 23.06 -19.27
C MET A 28 -26.37 23.18 -17.89
N LEU A 29 -27.11 23.57 -16.85
CA LEU A 29 -26.60 23.65 -15.49
C LEU A 29 -26.17 22.28 -15.00
N MET A 30 -26.95 21.23 -15.26
CA MET A 30 -26.66 19.86 -14.87
C MET A 30 -25.40 19.33 -15.57
N VAL A 31 -25.26 19.59 -16.85
CA VAL A 31 -24.04 19.21 -17.60
C VAL A 31 -22.83 19.99 -17.11
N PHE A 32 -22.96 21.27 -16.84
CA PHE A 32 -21.86 22.10 -16.36
C PHE A 32 -21.39 21.69 -14.96
N THR A 33 -22.32 21.43 -14.04
CA THR A 33 -21.99 20.93 -12.70
C THR A 33 -21.32 19.56 -12.76
N SER A 34 -21.77 18.68 -13.64
CA SER A 34 -21.13 17.37 -13.87
C SER A 34 -19.70 17.51 -14.39
N LEU A 35 -19.46 18.41 -15.33
CA LEU A 35 -18.12 18.68 -15.86
C LEU A 35 -17.18 19.24 -14.77
N VAL A 36 -17.67 20.22 -13.99
CA VAL A 36 -16.88 20.78 -12.88
C VAL A 36 -16.55 19.73 -11.84
N ALA A 37 -17.51 18.86 -11.47
CA ALA A 37 -17.30 17.76 -10.57
C ALA A 37 -16.24 16.77 -11.09
N GLN A 38 -16.28 16.42 -12.37
CA GLN A 38 -15.29 15.54 -13.02
C GLN A 38 -13.89 16.14 -13.00
N VAL A 39 -13.75 17.42 -13.30
CA VAL A 39 -12.45 18.11 -13.22
C VAL A 39 -11.95 18.14 -11.78
N GLY A 40 -12.82 18.42 -10.81
CA GLY A 40 -12.47 18.42 -9.38
C GLY A 40 -11.94 17.05 -8.90
N VAL A 41 -12.64 15.97 -9.24
CA VAL A 41 -12.22 14.61 -8.92
C VAL A 41 -10.88 14.27 -9.59
N SER A 42 -10.72 14.59 -10.87
CA SER A 42 -9.48 14.35 -11.61
C SER A 42 -8.28 15.09 -10.99
N THR A 43 -8.50 16.33 -10.58
CA THR A 43 -7.45 17.15 -9.94
C THR A 43 -7.10 16.59 -8.55
N ALA A 44 -8.09 16.22 -7.75
CA ALA A 44 -7.87 15.61 -6.43
C ALA A 44 -7.10 14.28 -6.55
N LEU A 45 -7.45 13.43 -7.50
CA LEU A 45 -6.73 12.17 -7.76
C LEU A 45 -5.27 12.41 -8.21
N ARG A 46 -5.02 13.39 -9.07
CA ARG A 46 -3.66 13.76 -9.48
C ARG A 46 -2.85 14.29 -8.30
N THR A 47 -3.42 15.20 -7.51
CA THR A 47 -2.74 15.73 -6.33
C THR A 47 -2.45 14.65 -5.29
N MET A 48 -3.35 13.69 -5.10
CA MET A 48 -3.08 12.50 -4.26
C MET A 48 -1.96 11.64 -4.86
N SER A 49 -2.00 11.35 -6.15
CA SER A 49 -0.95 10.59 -6.83
C SER A 49 0.41 11.27 -6.74
N ASP A 50 0.46 12.57 -6.94
CA ASP A 50 1.70 13.36 -6.87
C ASP A 50 2.24 13.45 -5.44
N SER A 51 1.36 13.59 -4.43
CA SER A 51 1.76 13.61 -3.01
C SER A 51 2.28 12.25 -2.54
N ILE A 52 1.69 11.16 -3.00
CA ILE A 52 2.17 9.81 -2.76
C ILE A 52 3.51 9.59 -3.46
N GLY A 53 3.65 10.01 -4.72
CA GLY A 53 4.89 9.91 -5.49
C GLY A 53 6.05 10.75 -4.96
N ALA A 54 5.77 11.93 -4.39
CA ALA A 54 6.79 12.80 -3.81
C ALA A 54 7.32 12.32 -2.44
N GLY A 55 6.50 11.57 -1.69
CA GLY A 55 6.88 10.99 -0.39
C GLY A 55 7.53 9.60 -0.51
N MET A 56 7.29 8.89 -1.58
CA MET A 56 7.90 7.58 -1.86
C MET A 56 9.18 7.78 -2.67
N GLY A 57 10.32 7.37 -2.13
CA GLY A 57 11.50 7.15 -2.97
C GLY A 57 11.09 6.33 -4.20
N ILE A 58 11.46 6.78 -5.40
CA ILE A 58 11.13 6.09 -6.65
C ILE A 58 11.64 4.66 -6.52
N GLY A 59 10.71 3.73 -6.40
CA GLY A 59 11.02 2.33 -6.24
C GLY A 59 10.05 1.46 -7.06
N PHE A 60 10.51 0.28 -7.41
CA PHE A 60 9.66 -0.72 -8.03
C PHE A 60 9.74 -2.03 -7.24
N THR A 61 8.65 -2.78 -7.29
CA THR A 61 8.59 -4.12 -6.71
C THR A 61 8.49 -5.13 -7.84
N VAL A 62 9.38 -6.10 -7.82
CA VAL A 62 9.30 -7.28 -8.68
C VAL A 62 8.72 -8.39 -7.84
N SER A 63 7.56 -8.91 -8.24
CA SER A 63 6.95 -10.07 -7.60
C SER A 63 7.24 -11.30 -8.44
N ALA A 64 7.61 -12.39 -7.78
CA ALA A 64 7.65 -13.70 -8.41
C ALA A 64 6.23 -14.08 -8.82
N GLY A 65 6.09 -14.65 -10.01
CA GLY A 65 4.85 -15.29 -10.43
C GLY A 65 4.69 -16.66 -9.75
N GLU A 66 4.43 -17.69 -10.54
CA GLU A 66 4.31 -19.06 -10.03
C GLU A 66 5.65 -19.64 -9.53
N ASN A 67 6.77 -19.16 -10.07
CA ASN A 67 8.11 -19.63 -9.70
C ASN A 67 8.82 -18.60 -8.80
N PRO A 68 9.40 -19.02 -7.67
CA PRO A 68 10.20 -18.15 -6.81
C PRO A 68 11.44 -17.65 -7.55
N ILE A 69 11.85 -16.43 -7.22
CA ILE A 69 13.06 -15.82 -7.79
C ILE A 69 14.28 -16.48 -7.12
N SER A 70 15.24 -16.92 -7.92
CA SER A 70 16.49 -17.46 -7.39
C SER A 70 17.35 -16.35 -6.79
N ALA A 71 18.23 -16.69 -5.84
CA ALA A 71 19.15 -15.74 -5.24
C ALA A 71 20.09 -15.09 -6.28
N GLU A 72 20.45 -15.82 -7.33
CA GLU A 72 21.27 -15.29 -8.42
C GLU A 72 20.53 -14.25 -9.24
N GLU A 73 19.27 -14.55 -9.63
CA GLU A 73 18.41 -13.58 -10.33
C GLU A 73 18.16 -12.34 -9.45
N ALA A 74 17.86 -12.55 -8.18
CA ALA A 74 17.66 -11.47 -7.23
C ALA A 74 18.87 -10.55 -7.13
N SER A 75 20.09 -11.10 -7.15
CA SER A 75 21.32 -10.31 -7.10
C SER A 75 21.54 -9.40 -8.32
N ARG A 76 20.93 -9.73 -9.47
CA ARG A 76 21.03 -8.90 -10.68
C ARG A 76 20.30 -7.56 -10.50
N PHE A 77 19.20 -7.54 -9.73
CA PHE A 77 18.46 -6.31 -9.47
C PHE A 77 19.25 -5.28 -8.65
N SER A 78 20.11 -5.72 -7.75
CA SER A 78 20.99 -4.81 -6.99
C SER A 78 22.09 -4.16 -7.84
N ARG A 79 22.37 -4.70 -9.04
CA ARG A 79 23.40 -4.19 -9.98
C ARG A 79 22.82 -3.27 -11.05
N ILE A 80 21.50 -3.05 -11.06
CA ILE A 80 20.87 -2.14 -12.04
C ILE A 80 21.33 -0.72 -11.75
N PRO A 81 21.84 0.02 -12.78
CA PRO A 81 22.24 1.41 -12.60
C PRO A 81 21.07 2.23 -12.07
N GLY A 82 21.31 2.99 -10.99
CA GLY A 82 20.30 3.82 -10.35
C GLY A 82 19.58 3.15 -9.18
N VAL A 83 19.70 1.85 -8.96
CA VAL A 83 19.21 1.17 -7.75
C VAL A 83 20.21 1.40 -6.62
N THR A 84 19.73 1.96 -5.51
CA THR A 84 20.57 2.29 -4.34
C THR A 84 20.36 1.35 -3.18
N LYS A 85 19.13 0.83 -3.04
CA LYS A 85 18.78 -0.14 -2.00
C LYS A 85 17.86 -1.21 -2.56
N THR A 86 18.07 -2.43 -2.07
CA THR A 86 17.27 -3.60 -2.46
C THR A 86 16.86 -4.33 -1.20
N ALA A 87 15.59 -4.67 -1.08
CA ALA A 87 15.10 -5.59 -0.05
C ALA A 87 14.46 -6.80 -0.72
N TYR A 88 14.75 -7.97 -0.17
CA TYR A 88 14.17 -9.23 -0.58
C TYR A 88 13.09 -9.62 0.41
N ALA A 89 11.97 -10.13 -0.07
CA ALA A 89 10.89 -10.53 0.80
C ALA A 89 10.27 -11.88 0.39
N THR A 90 9.79 -12.59 1.41
CA THR A 90 9.08 -13.86 1.29
C THR A 90 7.83 -13.79 2.15
N LYS A 91 6.66 -14.05 1.56
CA LYS A 91 5.39 -14.05 2.27
C LYS A 91 4.98 -15.49 2.60
N THR A 92 4.57 -15.72 3.86
CA THR A 92 4.03 -16.99 4.29
C THR A 92 2.96 -16.80 5.36
N LEU A 93 2.23 -17.86 5.67
CA LEU A 93 1.24 -17.88 6.75
C LEU A 93 1.80 -18.70 7.91
N ALA A 94 1.49 -18.30 9.13
CA ALA A 94 1.87 -19.04 10.33
C ALA A 94 0.79 -18.93 11.40
N GLN A 95 0.75 -19.90 12.30
CA GLN A 95 0.00 -19.82 13.54
C GLN A 95 0.90 -19.27 14.64
N VAL A 96 0.32 -18.57 15.61
CA VAL A 96 1.05 -17.99 16.74
C VAL A 96 0.76 -18.80 17.99
N ASP A 97 1.79 -19.39 18.59
CA ASP A 97 1.64 -20.09 19.87
C ASP A 97 1.61 -19.08 21.02
N GLY A 98 0.56 -19.16 21.83
CA GLY A 98 0.40 -18.31 23.01
C GLY A 98 -0.16 -16.91 22.72
N ALA A 99 -0.47 -16.58 21.46
CA ALA A 99 -1.10 -15.34 21.07
C ALA A 99 -2.29 -15.59 20.14
N ARG A 100 -3.18 -14.62 20.01
CA ARG A 100 -4.38 -14.71 19.16
C ARG A 100 -4.35 -13.64 18.09
N PRO A 101 -4.69 -13.97 16.84
CA PRO A 101 -4.89 -12.98 15.80
C PRO A 101 -6.01 -11.98 16.18
N VAL A 102 -5.90 -10.77 15.73
CA VAL A 102 -6.92 -9.75 15.88
C VAL A 102 -8.11 -10.13 14.97
N VAL A 103 -9.29 -10.28 15.55
CA VAL A 103 -10.49 -10.61 14.77
C VAL A 103 -10.99 -9.35 14.08
N PRO A 104 -11.17 -9.35 12.75
CA PRO A 104 -11.75 -8.22 12.05
C PRO A 104 -13.15 -7.89 12.59
N ARG A 105 -13.46 -6.62 12.76
CA ARG A 105 -14.79 -6.17 13.27
C ARG A 105 -15.91 -6.50 12.30
N GLN A 106 -15.62 -6.70 11.04
CA GLN A 106 -16.56 -7.04 9.98
C GLN A 106 -16.00 -8.24 9.21
N GLY A 107 -16.63 -9.37 9.32
CA GLY A 107 -16.26 -10.60 8.61
C GLY A 107 -17.01 -11.81 9.14
N PRO A 108 -17.07 -12.92 8.38
CA PRO A 108 -17.64 -14.16 8.85
C PRO A 108 -16.83 -14.70 10.03
N ARG A 109 -17.50 -15.28 11.02
CA ARG A 109 -16.84 -16.06 12.06
C ARG A 109 -16.29 -17.32 11.41
N LEU A 110 -14.98 -17.38 11.26
CA LEU A 110 -14.30 -18.56 10.74
C LEU A 110 -13.96 -19.46 11.92
N ASP A 111 -14.65 -20.58 12.04
CA ASP A 111 -14.36 -21.65 13.01
C ASP A 111 -13.30 -22.61 12.46
N SER A 112 -12.21 -22.10 11.93
CA SER A 112 -11.20 -22.93 11.29
C SER A 112 -9.80 -22.54 11.69
N ASP A 113 -8.83 -23.42 11.44
CA ASP A 113 -7.39 -23.14 11.57
C ASP A 113 -6.96 -21.88 10.83
N LEU A 114 -7.72 -21.49 9.79
CA LEU A 114 -7.50 -20.25 9.03
C LEU A 114 -7.73 -18.99 9.88
N ALA A 115 -8.64 -19.04 10.87
CA ALA A 115 -8.87 -17.92 11.78
C ALA A 115 -7.70 -17.66 12.74
N MET A 116 -6.82 -18.65 12.92
CA MET A 116 -5.67 -18.58 13.81
C MET A 116 -4.37 -18.24 13.08
N GLN A 117 -4.43 -17.96 11.79
CA GLN A 117 -3.27 -17.65 10.98
C GLN A 117 -2.99 -16.14 10.94
N VAL A 118 -1.71 -15.82 10.95
CA VAL A 118 -1.15 -14.49 10.70
C VAL A 118 -0.31 -14.51 9.43
N SER A 119 -0.22 -13.38 8.76
CA SER A 119 0.69 -13.23 7.62
C SER A 119 2.09 -12.88 8.12
N VAL A 120 3.09 -13.62 7.68
CA VAL A 120 4.49 -13.37 8.00
C VAL A 120 5.21 -12.93 6.73
N LEU A 121 5.73 -11.70 6.74
CA LEU A 121 6.54 -11.15 5.67
C LEU A 121 8.00 -11.11 6.11
N GLY A 122 8.74 -12.15 5.72
CA GLY A 122 10.19 -12.21 5.92
C GLY A 122 10.90 -11.25 4.98
N THR A 123 11.63 -10.28 5.51
CA THR A 123 12.33 -9.27 4.69
C THR A 123 13.72 -8.99 5.18
N THR A 124 14.61 -8.57 4.29
CA THR A 124 15.95 -8.13 4.66
C THR A 124 15.97 -6.71 5.26
N ASP A 125 14.99 -5.88 4.91
CA ASP A 125 14.85 -4.52 5.46
C ASP A 125 13.37 -4.09 5.42
N SER A 126 12.74 -4.02 6.58
CA SER A 126 11.33 -3.65 6.68
C SER A 126 11.08 -2.16 6.40
N SER A 127 12.10 -1.30 6.55
CA SER A 127 11.95 0.13 6.26
C SER A 127 11.74 0.43 4.77
N LEU A 128 12.08 -0.52 3.91
CA LEU A 128 11.95 -0.40 2.46
C LEU A 128 10.59 -0.92 1.94
N SER A 129 9.74 -1.47 2.80
CA SER A 129 8.42 -1.89 2.37
C SER A 129 7.57 -0.69 1.93
N GLU A 130 6.68 -0.92 0.98
CA GLU A 130 5.88 0.12 0.36
C GLU A 130 5.02 0.87 1.38
N GLU A 131 4.46 0.14 2.32
CA GLU A 131 3.57 0.67 3.36
C GLU A 131 4.30 1.63 4.31
N PHE A 132 5.56 1.33 4.66
CA PHE A 132 6.38 2.25 5.46
C PHE A 132 6.87 3.43 4.64
N GLN A 133 7.25 3.21 3.37
CA GLN A 133 7.71 4.28 2.49
C GLN A 133 6.60 5.27 2.12
N SER A 134 5.37 4.79 1.97
CA SER A 134 4.19 5.62 1.69
C SER A 134 3.60 6.30 2.93
N GLY A 135 4.08 5.95 4.14
CA GLY A 135 3.53 6.46 5.39
C GLY A 135 2.20 5.82 5.80
N LEU A 136 1.73 4.78 5.10
CA LEU A 136 0.56 3.98 5.50
C LEU A 136 0.82 3.25 6.80
N TYR A 137 2.05 2.79 7.00
CA TYR A 137 2.52 2.26 8.27
C TYR A 137 3.55 3.19 8.91
N ARG A 138 3.51 3.25 10.24
CA ARG A 138 4.42 4.04 11.04
C ARG A 138 4.99 3.19 12.17
N LEU A 139 6.31 3.19 12.31
CA LEU A 139 6.97 2.59 13.47
C LEU A 139 6.71 3.47 14.69
N GLU A 140 6.05 2.91 15.72
CA GLU A 140 5.73 3.64 16.97
C GLU A 140 6.79 3.41 18.05
N GLN A 141 7.31 2.17 18.14
CA GLN A 141 8.29 1.79 19.16
C GLN A 141 9.33 0.85 18.58
N GLY A 142 10.53 0.90 19.13
CA GLY A 142 11.61 -0.01 18.74
C GLY A 142 12.31 0.41 17.46
N ARG A 143 12.68 -0.56 16.63
CA ARG A 143 13.45 -0.35 15.39
C ARG A 143 12.97 -1.25 14.27
N HIS A 144 13.20 -0.82 13.03
CA HIS A 144 13.00 -1.63 11.84
C HIS A 144 13.87 -2.90 11.86
N ILE A 145 13.40 -3.92 11.14
CA ILE A 145 14.19 -5.11 10.87
C ILE A 145 15.26 -4.74 9.85
N SER A 146 16.47 -5.16 10.13
CA SER A 146 17.60 -5.07 9.21
C SER A 146 18.38 -6.38 9.31
N GLY A 147 18.51 -7.08 8.18
CA GLY A 147 19.19 -8.38 8.12
C GLY A 147 18.32 -9.59 8.48
N ASP A 148 18.95 -10.74 8.65
CA ASP A 148 18.31 -12.07 8.70
C ASP A 148 18.05 -12.61 10.12
N GLY A 149 17.97 -11.74 11.13
CA GLY A 149 17.76 -12.15 12.52
C GLY A 149 16.35 -12.67 12.84
N ASP A 150 16.16 -13.12 14.09
CA ASP A 150 14.88 -13.62 14.60
C ASP A 150 13.97 -12.50 15.13
N ASN A 151 14.25 -11.26 14.73
CA ASN A 151 13.50 -10.09 15.12
C ASN A 151 12.23 -9.95 14.27
N VAL A 152 11.15 -9.44 14.92
CA VAL A 152 9.88 -9.18 14.25
C VAL A 152 9.35 -7.79 14.58
N LEU A 153 8.58 -7.20 13.63
CA LEU A 153 7.69 -6.10 13.92
C LEU A 153 6.27 -6.65 13.99
N VAL A 154 5.52 -6.19 14.97
CA VAL A 154 4.11 -6.55 15.14
C VAL A 154 3.26 -5.30 15.12
N HIS A 155 2.02 -5.44 14.66
CA HIS A 155 1.07 -4.34 14.68
C HIS A 155 0.68 -3.99 16.13
N ARG A 156 0.39 -2.71 16.39
CA ARG A 156 0.00 -2.21 17.72
C ARG A 156 -1.18 -2.97 18.32
N ASP A 157 -2.23 -3.20 17.52
CA ASP A 157 -3.45 -3.84 18.01
C ASP A 157 -3.21 -5.32 18.34
N PHE A 158 -2.36 -6.01 17.54
CA PHE A 158 -1.90 -7.36 17.87
C PHE A 158 -1.08 -7.39 19.16
N ALA A 159 -0.15 -6.44 19.33
CA ALA A 159 0.67 -6.31 20.51
C ALA A 159 -0.18 -6.04 21.76
N MET A 160 -1.12 -5.09 21.68
CA MET A 160 -2.04 -4.76 22.78
C MET A 160 -2.93 -5.95 23.17
N GLN A 161 -3.53 -6.64 22.19
CA GLN A 161 -4.40 -7.79 22.47
C GLN A 161 -3.66 -8.92 23.18
N ASN A 162 -2.38 -9.11 22.87
CA ASN A 162 -1.57 -10.22 23.36
C ASN A 162 -0.58 -9.83 24.49
N GLY A 163 -0.64 -8.59 24.97
CA GLY A 163 0.25 -8.11 26.03
C GLY A 163 1.73 -8.09 25.63
N LEU A 164 2.05 -7.93 24.34
CA LEU A 164 3.40 -7.92 23.81
C LEU A 164 4.00 -6.50 23.86
N SER A 165 5.29 -6.43 24.17
CA SER A 165 6.09 -5.21 24.14
C SER A 165 7.39 -5.46 23.40
N VAL A 166 8.15 -4.41 23.09
CA VAL A 166 9.49 -4.55 22.52
C VAL A 166 10.35 -5.38 23.46
N GLY A 167 10.97 -6.42 22.92
CA GLY A 167 11.75 -7.42 23.67
C GLY A 167 10.98 -8.69 24.01
N SER A 168 9.64 -8.71 23.96
CA SER A 168 8.82 -9.93 24.15
C SER A 168 9.19 -10.99 23.13
N THR A 169 9.02 -12.26 23.51
CA THR A 169 9.28 -13.41 22.62
C THR A 169 8.01 -14.26 22.51
N PHE A 170 7.77 -14.79 21.32
CA PHE A 170 6.70 -15.75 21.07
C PHE A 170 7.13 -16.74 19.97
N ARG A 171 6.31 -17.74 19.70
CA ARG A 171 6.62 -18.76 18.72
C ARG A 171 5.64 -18.72 17.56
N LEU A 172 6.19 -18.78 16.34
CA LEU A 172 5.45 -18.99 15.10
C LEU A 172 5.56 -20.47 14.71
N ARG A 173 4.48 -21.03 14.18
CA ARG A 173 4.40 -22.42 13.75
C ARG A 173 3.74 -22.51 12.37
N GLN A 174 4.31 -23.36 11.51
CA GLN A 174 3.76 -23.70 10.20
C GLN A 174 4.12 -25.15 9.86
N GLU A 175 3.13 -25.98 9.55
CA GLU A 175 3.32 -27.36 9.07
C GLU A 175 4.35 -28.18 9.88
N GLY A 176 4.30 -28.09 11.22
CA GLY A 176 5.23 -28.78 12.09
C GLY A 176 6.58 -28.11 12.30
N ARG A 177 6.89 -27.04 11.58
CA ARG A 177 8.09 -26.20 11.78
C ARG A 177 7.79 -25.08 12.74
N ASN A 178 8.79 -24.69 13.51
CA ASN A 178 8.66 -23.65 14.53
C ASN A 178 9.80 -22.62 14.39
N ALA A 179 9.47 -21.36 14.67
CA ALA A 179 10.44 -20.29 14.80
C ALA A 179 10.14 -19.46 16.06
N THR A 180 11.12 -19.31 16.94
CA THR A 180 11.01 -18.40 18.08
C THR A 180 11.47 -17.02 17.63
N VAL A 181 10.65 -16.01 17.88
CA VAL A 181 10.87 -14.65 17.42
C VAL A 181 10.85 -13.67 18.57
N ARG A 182 11.57 -12.54 18.41
CA ARG A 182 11.61 -11.44 19.37
C ARG A 182 11.05 -10.17 18.76
N VAL A 183 10.14 -9.51 19.47
CA VAL A 183 9.59 -8.22 19.06
C VAL A 183 10.68 -7.15 19.11
N ALA A 184 11.08 -6.65 17.94
CA ALA A 184 12.07 -5.57 17.79
C ALA A 184 11.40 -4.20 17.68
N GLY A 185 10.14 -4.16 17.27
CA GLY A 185 9.37 -2.93 17.19
C GLY A 185 7.89 -3.17 17.01
N ILE A 186 7.14 -2.12 17.25
CA ILE A 186 5.68 -2.07 17.13
C ILE A 186 5.34 -0.98 16.12
N PHE A 187 4.51 -1.31 15.15
CA PHE A 187 4.04 -0.38 14.13
C PHE A 187 2.53 -0.21 14.18
N SER A 188 2.05 0.87 13.61
CA SER A 188 0.62 1.15 13.41
C SER A 188 0.36 1.57 11.97
N GLY A 189 -0.89 1.64 11.63
CA GLY A 189 -1.40 2.00 10.32
C GLY A 189 -2.35 0.94 9.81
N ASN A 190 -3.11 1.26 8.78
CA ASN A 190 -4.09 0.33 8.22
C ASN A 190 -4.06 0.43 6.70
N VAL A 191 -3.97 -0.73 6.07
CA VAL A 191 -4.21 -0.91 4.64
C VAL A 191 -5.50 -1.71 4.53
N GLN A 192 -6.44 -1.23 3.72
CA GLN A 192 -7.71 -1.91 3.56
C GLN A 192 -7.48 -3.32 3.02
N ALA A 193 -7.84 -4.34 3.82
CA ALA A 193 -7.76 -5.73 3.40
C ALA A 193 -8.74 -5.99 2.25
N GLN A 194 -8.29 -6.71 1.26
CA GLN A 194 -9.11 -7.12 0.11
C GLN A 194 -9.90 -8.41 0.40
N SER A 195 -9.60 -9.07 1.51
CA SER A 195 -10.14 -10.36 1.89
C SER A 195 -10.69 -10.31 3.33
N PRO A 196 -11.73 -11.09 3.65
CA PRO A 196 -12.27 -11.18 5.01
C PRO A 196 -11.42 -12.06 5.94
N LEU A 197 -10.29 -12.61 5.46
CA LEU A 197 -9.43 -13.47 6.28
C LEU A 197 -8.64 -12.63 7.30
N PRO A 198 -8.52 -13.08 8.55
CA PRO A 198 -7.70 -12.40 9.56
C PRO A 198 -6.24 -12.21 9.12
N SER A 199 -5.67 -13.19 8.42
CA SER A 199 -4.30 -13.13 7.90
C SER A 199 -4.04 -12.01 6.88
N ASP A 200 -5.08 -11.48 6.25
CA ASP A 200 -4.94 -10.43 5.24
C ASP A 200 -5.10 -9.02 5.83
N THR A 201 -5.39 -8.92 7.12
CA THR A 201 -5.50 -7.62 7.79
C THR A 201 -4.15 -7.09 8.24
N SER A 202 -4.01 -5.78 8.27
CA SER A 202 -2.79 -5.11 8.74
C SER A 202 -2.43 -5.47 10.17
N GLU A 203 -3.45 -5.68 11.01
CA GLU A 203 -3.30 -6.01 12.43
C GLU A 203 -2.62 -7.36 12.63
N ASN A 204 -2.77 -8.29 11.68
CA ASN A 204 -2.21 -9.65 11.73
C ASN A 204 -1.00 -9.83 10.81
N LEU A 205 -0.44 -8.72 10.30
CA LEU A 205 0.81 -8.74 9.54
C LEU A 205 2.00 -8.66 10.51
N ILE A 206 2.89 -9.63 10.39
CA ILE A 206 4.15 -9.69 11.13
C ILE A 206 5.30 -9.54 10.13
N TYR A 207 6.07 -8.47 10.22
CA TYR A 207 7.35 -8.39 9.52
C TYR A 207 8.38 -9.20 10.30
N SER A 208 9.19 -9.99 9.61
CA SER A 208 10.27 -10.78 10.21
C SER A 208 11.55 -10.69 9.40
N GLY A 209 12.69 -11.09 9.97
CA GLY A 209 13.87 -11.40 9.18
C GLY A 209 13.62 -12.59 8.25
N ARG A 210 14.29 -12.63 7.10
CA ARG A 210 14.12 -13.71 6.11
C ARG A 210 14.35 -15.09 6.69
N ARG A 211 15.32 -15.22 7.59
CA ARG A 211 15.63 -16.49 8.28
C ARG A 211 14.40 -17.10 8.98
N VAL A 212 13.53 -16.27 9.57
CA VAL A 212 12.28 -16.73 10.20
C VAL A 212 11.35 -17.32 9.15
N ALA A 213 11.13 -16.62 8.04
CA ALA A 213 10.29 -17.11 6.95
C ALA A 213 10.84 -18.40 6.34
N SER A 214 12.15 -18.47 6.10
CA SER A 214 12.82 -19.67 5.59
C SER A 214 12.70 -20.85 6.57
N ALA A 215 12.81 -20.62 7.88
CA ALA A 215 12.61 -21.65 8.89
C ALA A 215 11.18 -22.19 8.90
N LEU A 216 10.18 -21.34 8.66
CA LEU A 216 8.79 -21.73 8.60
C LEU A 216 8.45 -22.48 7.31
N THR A 217 8.92 -22.01 6.16
CA THR A 217 8.65 -22.63 4.85
C THR A 217 9.54 -23.84 4.55
N GLY A 218 10.69 -23.93 5.20
CA GLY A 218 11.72 -24.95 4.94
C GLY A 218 12.52 -24.71 3.65
N ASN A 219 12.40 -23.54 3.05
CA ASN A 219 13.18 -23.14 1.88
C ASN A 219 13.53 -21.65 1.94
N ASP A 220 14.55 -21.25 1.18
CA ASP A 220 15.02 -19.86 1.12
C ASP A 220 14.60 -19.20 -0.21
N ARG A 221 13.30 -19.24 -0.50
CA ARG A 221 12.74 -18.62 -1.70
C ARG A 221 12.61 -17.11 -1.54
N ILE A 222 12.60 -16.41 -2.66
CA ILE A 222 12.32 -14.98 -2.75
C ILE A 222 11.05 -14.81 -3.57
N ASP A 223 10.03 -14.24 -2.95
CA ASP A 223 8.75 -13.99 -3.61
C ASP A 223 8.67 -12.57 -4.17
N MET A 224 9.38 -11.63 -3.53
CA MET A 224 9.37 -10.22 -3.91
C MET A 224 10.74 -9.59 -3.74
N ILE A 225 11.04 -8.66 -4.65
CA ILE A 225 12.24 -7.81 -4.58
C ILE A 225 11.76 -6.37 -4.64
N ARG A 226 12.06 -5.60 -3.62
CA ARG A 226 11.83 -4.14 -3.60
C ARG A 226 13.15 -3.44 -3.91
N CYS A 227 13.15 -2.64 -4.96
CA CYS A 227 14.27 -1.81 -5.37
C CYS A 227 13.91 -0.34 -5.16
N LEU A 228 14.77 0.42 -4.49
CA LEU A 228 14.67 1.86 -4.40
C LEU A 228 15.73 2.52 -5.26
N SER A 229 15.33 3.57 -5.97
CA SER A 229 16.20 4.39 -6.80
C SER A 229 16.20 5.82 -6.27
N LEU A 230 17.37 6.45 -6.24
CA LEU A 230 17.52 7.90 -5.98
C LEU A 230 17.51 8.74 -7.27
N ILE A 231 17.10 8.16 -8.39
CA ILE A 231 16.99 8.96 -9.60
C ILE A 231 15.81 9.91 -9.41
N HIS A 232 16.10 11.13 -8.99
CA HIS A 232 15.21 12.24 -9.27
C HIS A 232 15.13 12.34 -10.79
N ILE A 233 13.97 11.98 -11.35
CA ILE A 233 13.64 12.38 -12.71
C ILE A 233 13.46 13.90 -12.64
N SER A 234 14.56 14.65 -12.78
CA SER A 234 14.47 16.04 -13.18
C SER A 234 13.76 15.98 -14.53
N GLU A 235 12.53 16.50 -14.59
CA GLU A 235 11.83 16.71 -15.86
C GLU A 235 12.82 17.33 -16.84
N PRO A 236 12.96 16.79 -18.06
CA PRO A 236 13.72 17.43 -19.08
C PRO A 236 13.02 18.77 -19.36
N THR A 237 13.61 19.86 -18.92
CA THR A 237 13.22 21.23 -19.27
C THR A 237 13.37 21.35 -20.78
N ARG A 238 12.37 20.90 -21.53
CA ARG A 238 12.23 21.27 -22.95
C ARG A 238 11.77 22.71 -23.02
N ARG A 239 12.73 23.62 -22.92
CA ARG A 239 12.62 24.94 -23.50
C ARG A 239 13.69 25.02 -24.56
N THR A 240 13.41 24.55 -25.75
CA THR A 240 14.05 25.08 -26.95
C THR A 240 13.20 26.27 -27.40
N PRO A 241 13.71 27.50 -27.39
CA PRO A 241 13.05 28.58 -28.09
C PRO A 241 13.27 28.33 -29.59
N ILE A 242 12.17 28.27 -30.31
CA ILE A 242 12.20 28.31 -31.78
C ILE A 242 12.54 29.75 -32.18
N SER A 243 13.69 29.94 -32.76
CA SER A 243 14.06 31.13 -33.52
C SER A 243 13.45 31.06 -34.90
#